data_130c7f7ca4c2b64fca729810ab875e1a
#
_entry.id   130c7f7ca4c2b64fca729810ab875e1a
#
_cell.length_a   1.000
_cell.length_b   1.000
_cell.length_c   1.000
_cell.angle_alpha   90.00
_cell.angle_beta   90.00
_cell.angle_gamma   90.00
#
_symmetry.space_group_name_H-M   'P 1'
#
loop_
_entity.id
_entity.type
_entity.pdbx_description
1 polymer ?
#
loop_
_entity_poly.entity_id
_entity_poly.type
_entity_poly.pdbx_seq_one_letter_code
_entity_poly.pdbx_strand_id
1 'polypeptide(L)'
;MPHLRIVMSMLAAIMTAAHAEPINPGVPWPGTDALGRELPLADEVGPPKKERFVGIFYLPWTGDEYSYGPYDVTKILAEQPDMRTAPGFHHRGPKTWHMAYWGEPLFGYYKLTDPWVIRRHMHLLSDAGVDTLVLDATNGEIYENVLTQFLPVLLQIRKEGGRTPQLCFMLNTDMGNMAKMLLEKFYQLGKFNDLWFHWDGKPLMLCNPDAAPAQVRESFTLRTAFWPGTPPYQNTLKAWHWLGVHPQAYGFATDPGTAEQINVSPAQNMHWQTGAVELMHTGKARGRGFNNGRQDPSIASIRSGINFQEQWDHALKINPKFVMITSWNEWIAGINHSMHSPWVQCDCFNEEFSRDIEPMKGGFGDNFYYQSIANIRRYKGAPEIPKASPPKTIDIAGSFDQWHDIGPEFTGHPGNTIPRDHDGFGRSRKTRITVPQPHFEGNGTTWRGQEGPRYTNTTGRNSLRTMKVARDKEYIYFYVRTEKSITPSSDPHWMTLLIRTGNPANHTWNGYDFVVNHVPPGAQGAVLEKNNGGRNWLYSDSVRYKVEGNQMHLAIPRATLGLTGDPVTLDFKWLDNIPLPEDLTEFFVTGDTAPSGRFRFRYLAR
;
A
#
# COMPACT_ATOMS: atom_id res chain seq x y z
N MET A 1 -47.96 14.70 59.89
CA MET A 1 -46.76 13.90 59.69
C MET A 1 -46.71 13.56 58.21
N PRO A 2 -45.83 14.14 57.38
CA PRO A 2 -45.69 13.77 55.97
C PRO A 2 -44.46 12.82 55.79
N HIS A 3 -44.69 11.78 55.07
CA HIS A 3 -43.72 10.75 54.70
C HIS A 3 -42.69 11.28 53.67
N LEU A 4 -41.42 11.27 54.08
CA LEU A 4 -40.29 11.59 53.24
C LEU A 4 -39.94 10.35 52.41
N ARG A 5 -40.18 10.39 51.09
CA ARG A 5 -39.72 9.36 50.16
C ARG A 5 -38.31 9.72 49.68
N ILE A 6 -37.33 8.92 50.09
CA ILE A 6 -35.97 8.97 49.59
C ILE A 6 -35.97 8.29 48.20
N VAL A 7 -35.72 9.06 47.15
CA VAL A 7 -35.45 8.52 45.80
C VAL A 7 -33.96 8.26 45.72
N MET A 8 -33.60 7.00 45.75
CA MET A 8 -32.23 6.51 45.53
C MET A 8 -31.99 6.44 44.01
N SER A 9 -31.28 7.43 43.45
CA SER A 9 -30.82 7.39 42.06
C SER A 9 -29.67 6.39 41.91
N MET A 10 -29.94 5.24 41.30
CA MET A 10 -28.88 4.34 40.84
C MET A 10 -28.23 4.97 39.61
N LEU A 11 -27.01 5.49 39.75
CA LEU A 11 -26.12 5.72 38.65
C LEU A 11 -25.63 4.36 38.14
N ALA A 12 -26.19 3.88 37.04
CA ALA A 12 -25.63 2.76 36.30
C ALA A 12 -24.37 3.27 35.62
N ALA A 13 -23.20 2.90 36.14
CA ALA A 13 -21.94 3.03 35.45
C ALA A 13 -21.98 2.08 34.21
N ILE A 14 -22.18 2.66 33.05
CA ILE A 14 -21.96 1.95 31.77
C ILE A 14 -20.46 1.70 31.70
N MET A 15 -20.01 0.52 32.10
CA MET A 15 -18.71 0.01 31.74
C MET A 15 -18.72 -0.20 30.21
N THR A 16 -18.18 0.77 29.48
CA THR A 16 -17.80 0.54 28.08
C THR A 16 -16.76 -0.55 28.08
N ALA A 17 -17.15 -1.74 27.64
CA ALA A 17 -16.20 -2.81 27.34
C ALA A 17 -15.14 -2.21 26.42
N ALA A 18 -13.88 -2.31 26.82
CA ALA A 18 -12.77 -1.96 25.95
C ALA A 18 -12.87 -2.85 24.71
N HIS A 19 -13.37 -2.28 23.61
CA HIS A 19 -13.40 -2.99 22.33
C HIS A 19 -11.95 -3.16 21.91
N ALA A 20 -11.51 -4.41 21.80
CA ALA A 20 -10.22 -4.71 21.15
C ALA A 20 -10.28 -4.12 19.73
N GLU A 21 -9.23 -3.39 19.36
CA GLU A 21 -9.13 -2.81 18.02
C GLU A 21 -9.33 -3.88 16.94
N PRO A 22 -10.13 -3.62 15.90
CA PRO A 22 -10.34 -4.57 14.83
C PRO A 22 -9.03 -4.75 14.03
N ILE A 23 -8.50 -5.95 14.04
CA ILE A 23 -7.34 -6.31 13.21
C ILE A 23 -7.78 -6.27 11.74
N ASN A 24 -6.99 -5.61 10.89
CA ASN A 24 -7.17 -5.72 9.44
C ASN A 24 -6.54 -7.05 8.95
N PRO A 25 -7.30 -8.07 8.60
CA PRO A 25 -6.74 -9.35 8.17
C PRO A 25 -6.16 -9.31 6.75
N GLY A 26 -6.30 -8.22 6.02
CA GLY A 26 -6.00 -8.13 4.60
C GLY A 26 -7.04 -8.88 3.74
N VAL A 27 -6.65 -9.19 2.50
CA VAL A 27 -7.48 -9.97 1.57
C VAL A 27 -6.98 -11.43 1.49
N PRO A 28 -7.88 -12.43 1.27
CA PRO A 28 -7.50 -13.84 1.19
C PRO A 28 -6.87 -14.24 -0.14
N TRP A 29 -6.86 -13.36 -1.12
CA TRP A 29 -6.62 -13.68 -2.50
C TRP A 29 -5.19 -14.13 -2.80
N PRO A 30 -4.98 -15.15 -3.65
CA PRO A 30 -3.67 -15.48 -4.18
C PRO A 30 -3.10 -14.34 -5.02
N GLY A 31 -1.80 -14.26 -5.09
CA GLY A 31 -1.04 -13.33 -5.92
C GLY A 31 0.35 -13.86 -6.15
N THR A 32 0.98 -13.46 -7.25
CA THR A 32 2.35 -13.83 -7.59
C THR A 32 3.11 -12.54 -7.91
N ASP A 33 4.22 -12.28 -7.23
CA ASP A 33 5.01 -11.07 -7.48
C ASP A 33 5.81 -11.16 -8.81
N ALA A 34 6.52 -10.10 -9.14
CA ALA A 34 7.31 -10.05 -10.37
C ALA A 34 8.51 -11.01 -10.38
N LEU A 35 8.91 -11.55 -9.23
CA LEU A 35 9.96 -12.55 -9.07
C LEU A 35 9.41 -13.99 -9.09
N GLY A 36 8.11 -14.17 -9.30
CA GLY A 36 7.47 -15.48 -9.31
C GLY A 36 7.15 -16.05 -7.92
N ARG A 37 7.29 -15.27 -6.83
CA ARG A 37 6.97 -15.71 -5.48
C ARG A 37 5.47 -15.66 -5.25
N GLU A 38 4.86 -16.77 -4.86
CA GLU A 38 3.44 -16.81 -4.53
C GLU A 38 3.19 -16.36 -3.07
N LEU A 39 2.06 -15.69 -2.88
CA LEU A 39 1.61 -15.29 -1.55
C LEU A 39 1.11 -16.52 -0.78
N PRO A 40 1.55 -16.72 0.49
CA PRO A 40 1.03 -17.80 1.31
C PRO A 40 -0.47 -17.59 1.62
N LEU A 41 -1.23 -18.67 1.67
CA LEU A 41 -2.67 -18.67 1.94
C LEU A 41 -2.96 -19.21 3.35
N ALA A 42 -4.23 -19.18 3.76
CA ALA A 42 -4.64 -19.59 5.12
C ALA A 42 -4.30 -21.05 5.47
N ASP A 43 -4.25 -21.94 4.49
CA ASP A 43 -3.84 -23.32 4.67
C ASP A 43 -2.34 -23.49 5.00
N GLU A 44 -1.51 -22.51 4.62
CA GLU A 44 -0.08 -22.48 4.92
C GLU A 44 0.24 -21.72 6.24
N VAL A 45 -0.46 -20.59 6.51
CA VAL A 45 -0.11 -19.68 7.61
C VAL A 45 -1.12 -19.65 8.75
N GLY A 46 -2.24 -20.35 8.61
CA GLY A 46 -3.35 -20.37 9.56
C GLY A 46 -4.27 -19.16 9.47
N PRO A 47 -5.39 -19.18 10.22
CA PRO A 47 -6.36 -18.10 10.25
C PRO A 47 -5.81 -16.83 10.92
N PRO A 48 -6.49 -15.67 10.77
CA PRO A 48 -6.08 -14.42 11.40
C PRO A 48 -5.92 -14.55 12.92
N LYS A 49 -4.75 -14.17 13.42
CA LYS A 49 -4.38 -14.20 14.84
C LYS A 49 -4.83 -12.93 15.54
N LYS A 50 -5.44 -13.07 16.71
CA LYS A 50 -5.76 -11.93 17.58
C LYS A 50 -4.49 -11.26 18.10
N GLU A 51 -4.57 -9.96 18.38
CA GLU A 51 -3.48 -9.17 18.98
C GLU A 51 -2.15 -9.24 18.19
N ARG A 52 -2.23 -9.28 16.88
CA ARG A 52 -1.08 -9.12 15.98
C ARG A 52 -1.37 -7.98 15.01
N PHE A 53 -0.63 -6.89 15.17
CA PHE A 53 -0.84 -5.66 14.42
C PHE A 53 0.38 -5.33 13.58
N VAL A 54 0.13 -4.74 12.43
CA VAL A 54 1.17 -4.21 11.54
C VAL A 54 0.90 -2.74 11.29
N GLY A 55 1.90 -1.91 11.56
CA GLY A 55 1.91 -0.51 11.17
C GLY A 55 2.96 -0.24 10.11
N ILE A 56 2.80 0.88 9.42
CA ILE A 56 3.77 1.34 8.45
C ILE A 56 4.04 2.83 8.63
N PHE A 57 5.33 3.20 8.61
CA PHE A 57 5.74 4.60 8.66
C PHE A 57 5.37 5.27 7.35
N TYR A 58 4.66 6.39 7.44
CA TYR A 58 4.04 7.08 6.32
C TYR A 58 4.33 8.58 6.37
N LEU A 59 4.88 9.12 5.28
CA LEU A 59 5.38 10.49 5.23
C LEU A 59 4.39 11.42 4.52
N PRO A 60 3.77 12.39 5.23
CA PRO A 60 2.85 13.35 4.64
C PRO A 60 3.55 14.60 4.06
N TRP A 61 4.82 14.51 3.66
CA TRP A 61 5.66 15.66 3.31
C TRP A 61 5.36 16.28 1.95
N THR A 62 4.77 15.53 1.03
CA THR A 62 4.55 15.97 -0.34
C THR A 62 3.29 16.82 -0.46
N GLY A 63 3.29 17.99 0.16
CA GLY A 63 2.24 19.00 0.05
C GLY A 63 2.62 20.14 -0.90
N ASP A 64 2.08 21.33 -0.63
CA ASP A 64 2.36 22.55 -1.42
C ASP A 64 3.55 23.37 -0.89
N GLU A 65 4.18 22.97 0.20
CA GLU A 65 5.27 23.67 0.87
C GLU A 65 6.54 23.72 0.01
N TYR A 66 6.76 22.67 -0.76
CA TYR A 66 7.94 22.53 -1.62
C TYR A 66 7.53 22.77 -3.06
N SER A 67 7.91 23.92 -3.58
CA SER A 67 7.48 24.40 -4.91
C SER A 67 8.50 24.12 -6.03
N TYR A 68 9.56 23.36 -5.74
CA TYR A 68 10.66 23.09 -6.65
C TYR A 68 10.77 21.62 -7.03
N GLY A 69 11.20 21.36 -8.24
CA GLY A 69 11.42 20.01 -8.75
C GLY A 69 10.29 19.53 -9.67
N PRO A 70 10.11 18.21 -9.83
CA PRO A 70 10.84 17.15 -9.10
C PRO A 70 12.30 17.03 -9.53
N TYR A 71 13.21 16.88 -8.55
CA TYR A 71 14.59 16.50 -8.80
C TYR A 71 14.73 15.02 -8.46
N ASP A 72 15.12 14.20 -9.42
CA ASP A 72 15.33 12.76 -9.22
C ASP A 72 16.83 12.47 -9.28
N VAL A 73 17.40 12.13 -8.12
CA VAL A 73 18.83 11.88 -7.94
C VAL A 73 19.32 10.76 -8.83
N THR A 74 18.54 9.68 -8.97
CA THR A 74 18.92 8.53 -9.82
C THR A 74 19.03 8.95 -11.27
N LYS A 75 18.09 9.75 -11.78
CA LYS A 75 18.11 10.27 -13.15
C LYS A 75 19.23 11.28 -13.35
N ILE A 76 19.39 12.21 -12.40
CA ILE A 76 20.47 13.23 -12.46
C ILE A 76 21.84 12.56 -12.53
N LEU A 77 22.11 11.59 -11.65
CA LEU A 77 23.41 10.93 -11.61
C LEU A 77 23.63 9.96 -12.77
N ALA A 78 22.57 9.42 -13.38
CA ALA A 78 22.68 8.63 -14.62
C ALA A 78 23.11 9.50 -15.81
N GLU A 79 22.58 10.74 -15.91
CA GLU A 79 22.91 11.67 -16.98
C GLU A 79 24.22 12.44 -16.72
N GLN A 80 24.51 12.76 -15.47
CA GLN A 80 25.62 13.60 -15.03
C GLN A 80 26.28 13.01 -13.76
N PRO A 81 27.07 11.95 -13.87
CA PRO A 81 27.68 11.27 -12.71
C PRO A 81 28.54 12.19 -11.82
N ASP A 82 29.15 13.24 -12.40
CA ASP A 82 30.00 14.19 -11.69
C ASP A 82 29.22 15.16 -10.80
N MET A 83 27.90 15.24 -10.96
CA MET A 83 27.06 16.15 -10.15
C MET A 83 27.19 15.90 -8.65
N ARG A 84 27.48 14.67 -8.25
CA ARG A 84 27.69 14.32 -6.84
C ARG A 84 28.85 15.10 -6.19
N THR A 85 29.87 15.45 -6.96
CA THR A 85 31.07 16.19 -6.50
C THR A 85 31.11 17.62 -7.01
N ALA A 86 30.17 18.01 -7.88
CA ALA A 86 30.16 19.31 -8.51
C ALA A 86 29.83 20.43 -7.52
N PRO A 87 30.63 21.52 -7.47
CA PRO A 87 30.39 22.65 -6.56
C PRO A 87 29.05 23.35 -6.77
N GLY A 88 28.44 23.20 -7.94
CA GLY A 88 27.20 23.88 -8.31
C GLY A 88 25.92 23.16 -7.93
N PHE A 89 25.98 21.90 -7.50
CA PHE A 89 24.82 21.22 -6.92
C PHE A 89 24.45 21.85 -5.56
N HIS A 90 25.25 22.79 -5.11
CA HIS A 90 25.12 23.54 -3.87
C HIS A 90 24.47 24.88 -4.18
N HIS A 91 23.28 25.10 -3.68
CA HIS A 91 22.64 26.40 -3.82
C HIS A 91 23.39 27.47 -3.01
N ARG A 92 23.47 28.68 -3.58
CA ARG A 92 24.03 29.87 -2.97
C ARG A 92 23.21 30.34 -1.76
N GLY A 93 23.56 29.92 -0.56
CA GLY A 93 23.00 30.48 0.66
C GLY A 93 22.98 29.54 1.87
N PRO A 94 23.06 30.08 3.08
CA PRO A 94 23.28 29.29 4.30
C PRO A 94 22.07 28.49 4.81
N LYS A 95 20.94 28.41 4.09
CA LYS A 95 19.69 27.79 4.59
C LYS A 95 18.85 27.09 3.53
N THR A 96 19.40 26.59 2.44
CA THR A 96 18.58 25.96 1.41
C THR A 96 18.68 24.44 1.47
N TRP A 97 17.61 23.82 1.96
CA TRP A 97 17.33 22.41 1.79
C TRP A 97 16.71 22.19 0.42
N HIS A 98 17.31 21.36 -0.40
CA HIS A 98 16.69 20.90 -1.62
C HIS A 98 16.09 19.52 -1.35
N MET A 99 14.80 19.38 -1.66
CA MET A 99 14.11 18.10 -1.58
C MET A 99 14.27 17.39 -2.92
N ALA A 100 14.88 16.22 -2.89
CA ALA A 100 15.11 15.42 -4.10
C ALA A 100 14.54 14.02 -3.94
N TYR A 101 13.94 13.51 -5.02
CA TYR A 101 13.50 12.13 -5.11
C TYR A 101 14.70 11.21 -5.32
N TRP A 102 14.70 10.06 -4.68
CA TRP A 102 15.68 9.00 -4.94
C TRP A 102 15.27 8.10 -6.12
N GLY A 103 14.01 8.12 -6.54
CA GLY A 103 13.43 7.37 -7.64
C GLY A 103 12.01 7.83 -7.93
N GLU A 104 11.37 7.28 -8.96
CA GLU A 104 10.01 7.65 -9.35
C GLU A 104 8.97 6.68 -8.76
N PRO A 105 8.04 7.15 -7.90
CA PRO A 105 6.88 6.35 -7.46
C PRO A 105 6.07 5.83 -8.65
N LEU A 106 5.40 4.70 -8.50
CA LEU A 106 4.51 4.18 -9.55
C LEU A 106 3.42 5.20 -9.94
N PHE A 107 2.93 5.95 -8.97
CA PHE A 107 1.90 7.00 -9.18
C PHE A 107 2.49 8.35 -9.61
N GLY A 108 3.78 8.39 -9.95
CA GLY A 108 4.52 9.59 -10.34
C GLY A 108 4.94 10.44 -9.14
N TYR A 109 5.53 11.60 -9.40
CA TYR A 109 5.94 12.56 -8.36
C TYR A 109 4.72 13.30 -7.82
N TYR A 110 3.90 12.61 -7.04
CA TYR A 110 2.60 13.08 -6.57
C TYR A 110 2.70 14.02 -5.35
N LYS A 111 1.59 14.67 -5.04
CA LYS A 111 1.34 15.31 -3.76
C LYS A 111 0.32 14.50 -2.96
N LEU A 112 0.48 14.44 -1.63
CA LEU A 112 -0.48 13.77 -0.73
C LEU A 112 -1.76 14.60 -0.48
N THR A 113 -1.98 15.62 -1.29
CA THR A 113 -3.26 16.31 -1.47
C THR A 113 -4.06 15.77 -2.65
N ASP A 114 -3.48 14.82 -3.43
CA ASP A 114 -4.15 14.17 -4.55
C ASP A 114 -5.08 13.04 -4.05
N PRO A 115 -6.40 13.19 -4.12
CA PRO A 115 -7.34 12.21 -3.58
C PRO A 115 -7.28 10.87 -4.32
N TRP A 116 -6.85 10.87 -5.58
CA TRP A 116 -6.64 9.65 -6.35
C TRP A 116 -5.50 8.81 -5.77
N VAL A 117 -4.36 9.44 -5.45
CA VAL A 117 -3.20 8.76 -4.83
C VAL A 117 -3.54 8.27 -3.42
N ILE A 118 -4.19 9.13 -2.62
CA ILE A 118 -4.60 8.75 -1.26
C ILE A 118 -5.46 7.47 -1.30
N ARG A 119 -6.45 7.39 -2.21
CA ARG A 119 -7.28 6.19 -2.37
C ARG A 119 -6.46 4.97 -2.74
N ARG A 120 -5.54 5.08 -3.71
CA ARG A 120 -4.66 3.96 -4.10
C ARG A 120 -3.84 3.44 -2.93
N HIS A 121 -3.21 4.33 -2.15
CA HIS A 121 -2.47 3.95 -0.95
C HIS A 121 -3.36 3.22 0.06
N MET A 122 -4.56 3.76 0.35
CA MET A 122 -5.47 3.14 1.31
C MET A 122 -5.96 1.76 0.85
N HIS A 123 -6.25 1.58 -0.43
CA HIS A 123 -6.64 0.28 -0.98
C HIS A 123 -5.48 -0.73 -0.88
N LEU A 124 -4.28 -0.36 -1.33
CA LEU A 124 -3.10 -1.23 -1.27
C LEU A 124 -2.77 -1.64 0.17
N LEU A 125 -2.73 -0.69 1.09
CA LEU A 125 -2.35 -0.95 2.48
C LEU A 125 -3.43 -1.74 3.23
N SER A 126 -4.72 -1.52 2.90
CA SER A 126 -5.81 -2.33 3.44
C SER A 126 -5.77 -3.76 2.92
N ASP A 127 -5.53 -3.96 1.63
CA ASP A 127 -5.42 -5.29 1.02
C ASP A 127 -4.22 -6.06 1.57
N ALA A 128 -3.13 -5.36 1.87
CA ALA A 128 -1.94 -5.94 2.49
C ALA A 128 -2.15 -6.39 3.94
N GLY A 129 -3.18 -5.90 4.63
CA GLY A 129 -3.42 -6.21 6.05
C GLY A 129 -2.67 -5.29 7.01
N VAL A 130 -2.33 -4.06 6.58
CA VAL A 130 -1.78 -3.01 7.43
C VAL A 130 -2.89 -2.44 8.31
N ASP A 131 -2.66 -2.39 9.63
CA ASP A 131 -3.64 -1.91 10.61
C ASP A 131 -3.57 -0.40 10.80
N THR A 132 -2.37 0.17 10.80
CA THR A 132 -2.20 1.61 11.04
C THR A 132 -1.08 2.24 10.23
N LEU A 133 -1.32 3.48 9.81
CA LEU A 133 -0.27 4.38 9.34
C LEU A 133 0.32 5.11 10.53
N VAL A 134 1.63 5.04 10.70
CA VAL A 134 2.39 5.85 11.65
C VAL A 134 2.83 7.11 10.91
N LEU A 135 2.05 8.18 11.05
CA LEU A 135 2.28 9.43 10.32
C LEU A 135 3.49 10.17 10.88
N ASP A 136 4.39 10.56 10.00
CA ASP A 136 5.57 11.32 10.36
C ASP A 136 5.23 12.76 10.75
N ALA A 137 5.62 13.15 11.95
CA ALA A 137 5.66 14.51 12.44
C ALA A 137 6.95 14.76 13.26
N THR A 138 8.02 14.04 12.89
CA THR A 138 9.29 14.07 13.63
C THR A 138 10.07 15.36 13.45
N ASN A 139 9.81 16.11 12.39
CA ASN A 139 10.54 17.33 12.03
C ASN A 139 10.00 18.62 12.70
N GLY A 140 9.08 18.50 13.67
CA GLY A 140 8.43 19.65 14.31
C GLY A 140 7.36 20.31 13.42
N GLU A 141 6.78 19.54 12.51
CA GLU A 141 5.72 19.95 11.58
C GLU A 141 4.62 18.89 11.56
N ILE A 142 3.36 19.32 11.66
CA ILE A 142 2.19 18.42 11.61
C ILE A 142 1.57 18.29 10.23
N TYR A 143 2.10 19.03 9.24
CA TYR A 143 1.61 19.02 7.85
C TYR A 143 0.10 19.27 7.73
N GLU A 144 -0.41 20.28 8.45
CA GLU A 144 -1.85 20.56 8.59
C GLU A 144 -2.54 20.73 7.23
N ASN A 145 -1.89 21.38 6.27
CA ASN A 145 -2.40 21.59 4.92
C ASN A 145 -2.61 20.27 4.15
N VAL A 146 -1.80 19.25 4.42
CA VAL A 146 -1.99 17.91 3.86
C VAL A 146 -3.07 17.16 4.64
N LEU A 147 -2.99 17.14 5.98
CA LEU A 147 -3.94 16.40 6.82
C LEU A 147 -5.38 16.87 6.64
N THR A 148 -5.63 18.17 6.44
CA THR A 148 -6.97 18.71 6.19
C THR A 148 -7.61 18.22 4.90
N GLN A 149 -6.81 17.73 3.95
CA GLN A 149 -7.27 17.12 2.70
C GLN A 149 -7.23 15.59 2.76
N PHE A 150 -6.25 15.02 3.43
CA PHE A 150 -6.04 13.57 3.56
C PHE A 150 -7.14 12.88 4.40
N LEU A 151 -7.41 13.39 5.62
CA LEU A 151 -8.36 12.77 6.54
C LEU A 151 -9.79 12.66 5.99
N PRO A 152 -10.35 13.69 5.32
CA PRO A 152 -11.67 13.58 4.68
C PRO A 152 -11.75 12.49 3.61
N VAL A 153 -10.69 12.24 2.85
CA VAL A 153 -10.67 11.16 1.85
C VAL A 153 -10.78 9.79 2.51
N LEU A 154 -10.13 9.57 3.65
CA LEU A 154 -10.24 8.31 4.38
C LEU A 154 -11.67 8.07 4.87
N LEU A 155 -12.31 9.10 5.45
CA LEU A 155 -13.73 9.02 5.85
C LEU A 155 -14.64 8.74 4.66
N GLN A 156 -14.36 9.35 3.51
CA GLN A 156 -15.14 9.13 2.29
C GLN A 156 -15.01 7.67 1.79
N ILE A 157 -13.80 7.11 1.79
CA ILE A 157 -13.58 5.69 1.44
C ILE A 157 -14.42 4.78 2.35
N ARG A 158 -14.40 5.00 3.67
CA ARG A 158 -15.19 4.21 4.63
C ARG A 158 -16.70 4.37 4.43
N LYS A 159 -17.16 5.59 4.17
CA LYS A 159 -18.57 5.87 3.85
C LYS A 159 -19.05 5.14 2.58
N GLU A 160 -18.17 4.95 1.61
CA GLU A 160 -18.44 4.21 0.37
C GLU A 160 -18.39 2.68 0.57
N GLY A 161 -18.13 2.20 1.80
CA GLY A 161 -18.01 0.78 2.13
C GLY A 161 -16.62 0.20 1.89
N GLY A 162 -15.62 1.04 1.63
CA GLY A 162 -14.21 0.65 1.56
C GLY A 162 -13.55 0.56 2.94
N ARG A 163 -12.29 0.12 2.96
CA ARG A 163 -11.47 0.02 4.17
C ARG A 163 -10.26 0.93 4.08
N THR A 164 -9.82 1.44 5.21
CA THR A 164 -8.56 2.16 5.36
C THR A 164 -7.84 1.69 6.61
N PRO A 165 -6.50 1.68 6.66
CA PRO A 165 -5.79 1.61 7.93
C PRO A 165 -6.26 2.71 8.88
N GLN A 166 -6.05 2.52 10.19
CA GLN A 166 -6.17 3.56 11.18
C GLN A 166 -4.89 4.41 11.21
N LEU A 167 -4.83 5.42 12.07
CA LEU A 167 -3.75 6.41 12.09
C LEU A 167 -3.22 6.62 13.51
N CYS A 168 -1.91 6.78 13.64
CA CYS A 168 -1.26 7.39 14.80
C CYS A 168 -0.10 8.27 14.32
N PHE A 169 0.46 9.08 15.21
CA PHE A 169 1.55 10.00 14.89
C PHE A 169 2.84 9.61 15.59
N MET A 170 3.97 9.85 14.93
CA MET A 170 5.31 9.79 15.52
C MET A 170 5.93 11.17 15.57
N LEU A 171 6.35 11.56 16.77
CA LEU A 171 6.92 12.87 17.08
C LEU A 171 8.37 12.74 17.51
N ASN A 172 9.19 13.76 17.24
CA ASN A 172 10.56 13.85 17.73
C ASN A 172 10.94 15.29 18.10
N THR A 173 10.98 16.22 17.14
CA THR A 173 11.28 17.63 17.39
C THR A 173 10.08 18.33 18.02
N ASP A 174 10.31 19.10 19.09
CA ASP A 174 9.26 19.88 19.80
C ASP A 174 7.99 19.06 20.14
N MET A 175 8.21 17.82 20.61
CA MET A 175 7.15 16.82 20.80
C MET A 175 5.96 17.34 21.60
N GLY A 176 6.21 18.11 22.68
CA GLY A 176 5.14 18.59 23.56
C GLY A 176 4.18 19.54 22.86
N ASN A 177 4.72 20.48 22.09
CA ASN A 177 3.93 21.44 21.32
C ASN A 177 3.23 20.77 20.14
N MET A 178 3.93 19.89 19.40
CA MET A 178 3.33 19.14 18.30
C MET A 178 2.17 18.25 18.78
N ALA A 179 2.36 17.52 19.89
CA ALA A 179 1.31 16.69 20.48
C ALA A 179 0.08 17.51 20.91
N LYS A 180 0.29 18.69 21.50
CA LYS A 180 -0.78 19.61 21.84
C LYS A 180 -1.52 20.11 20.60
N MET A 181 -0.81 20.53 19.56
CA MET A 181 -1.40 20.99 18.31
C MET A 181 -2.25 19.89 17.65
N LEU A 182 -1.75 18.64 17.59
CA LEU A 182 -2.50 17.51 17.07
C LEU A 182 -3.77 17.25 17.88
N LEU A 183 -3.67 17.25 19.21
CA LEU A 183 -4.83 17.08 20.10
C LEU A 183 -5.91 18.14 19.81
N GLU A 184 -5.55 19.41 19.78
CA GLU A 184 -6.47 20.53 19.61
C GLU A 184 -7.07 20.58 18.19
N LYS A 185 -6.26 20.34 17.15
CA LYS A 185 -6.68 20.52 15.76
C LYS A 185 -7.38 19.31 15.15
N PHE A 186 -7.15 18.10 15.66
CA PHE A 186 -7.66 16.89 15.01
C PHE A 186 -8.40 15.94 15.97
N TYR A 187 -7.86 15.65 17.16
CA TYR A 187 -8.47 14.67 18.06
C TYR A 187 -9.68 15.20 18.82
N GLN A 188 -9.59 16.41 19.36
CA GLN A 188 -10.70 17.01 20.13
C GLN A 188 -11.91 17.40 19.27
N LEU A 189 -11.75 17.51 17.96
CA LEU A 189 -12.87 17.81 17.05
C LEU A 189 -13.91 16.68 17.00
N GLY A 190 -13.58 15.47 17.42
CA GLY A 190 -14.46 14.30 17.37
C GLY A 190 -14.78 13.77 15.97
N LYS A 191 -14.59 14.59 14.94
CA LYS A 191 -14.91 14.32 13.54
C LYS A 191 -14.15 13.11 12.96
N PHE A 192 -12.96 12.82 13.46
CA PHE A 192 -12.06 11.81 12.94
C PHE A 192 -11.85 10.62 13.89
N ASN A 193 -12.69 10.47 14.91
CA ASN A 193 -12.50 9.46 15.96
C ASN A 193 -12.34 8.04 15.42
N ASP A 194 -13.07 7.69 14.38
CA ASP A 194 -13.01 6.36 13.76
C ASP A 194 -11.67 6.10 13.04
N LEU A 195 -10.87 7.13 12.80
CA LEU A 195 -9.59 7.00 12.10
C LEU A 195 -8.41 6.69 13.03
N TRP A 196 -8.55 6.94 14.36
CA TRP A 196 -7.42 6.82 15.27
C TRP A 196 -7.15 5.38 15.68
N PHE A 197 -5.89 4.98 15.63
CA PHE A 197 -5.45 3.70 16.15
C PHE A 197 -5.32 3.78 17.67
N HIS A 198 -5.98 2.85 18.37
CA HIS A 198 -5.94 2.78 19.81
C HIS A 198 -4.96 1.71 20.29
N TRP A 199 -4.33 1.98 21.43
CA TRP A 199 -3.46 1.06 22.14
C TRP A 199 -3.71 1.19 23.62
N ASP A 200 -3.91 0.08 24.32
CA ASP A 200 -4.28 0.08 25.73
C ASP A 200 -5.49 0.99 26.04
N GLY A 201 -6.49 1.01 25.15
CA GLY A 201 -7.77 1.70 25.34
C GLY A 201 -7.81 3.20 25.02
N LYS A 202 -6.69 3.81 24.58
CA LYS A 202 -6.62 5.21 24.15
C LYS A 202 -5.97 5.34 22.78
N PRO A 203 -6.19 6.44 22.05
CA PRO A 203 -5.43 6.71 20.84
C PRO A 203 -3.92 6.64 21.10
N LEU A 204 -3.19 5.98 20.22
CA LEU A 204 -1.72 5.86 20.30
C LEU A 204 -1.05 7.12 19.76
N MET A 205 0.00 7.56 20.46
CA MET A 205 0.93 8.57 19.94
C MET A 205 2.36 8.19 20.32
N LEU A 206 3.27 8.19 19.36
CA LEU A 206 4.69 7.98 19.62
C LEU A 206 5.31 9.33 20.02
N CYS A 207 5.34 9.58 21.33
CA CYS A 207 5.81 10.80 21.97
C CYS A 207 6.43 10.44 23.31
N ASN A 208 7.58 11.05 23.67
CA ASN A 208 8.15 10.88 25.00
C ASN A 208 7.17 11.42 26.06
N PRO A 209 6.71 10.59 27.03
CA PRO A 209 5.81 11.03 28.09
C PRO A 209 6.31 12.23 28.91
N ASP A 210 7.64 12.35 29.10
CA ASP A 210 8.25 13.44 29.86
C ASP A 210 8.19 14.80 29.14
N ALA A 211 8.15 14.76 27.80
CA ALA A 211 7.97 15.96 26.98
C ALA A 211 6.50 16.34 26.77
N ALA A 212 5.57 15.42 27.03
CA ALA A 212 4.15 15.62 26.75
C ALA A 212 3.46 16.46 27.86
N PRO A 213 2.63 17.48 27.52
CA PRO A 213 1.77 18.18 28.46
C PRO A 213 0.78 17.23 29.18
N ALA A 214 0.30 17.61 30.37
CA ALA A 214 -0.62 16.80 31.16
C ALA A 214 -1.85 16.36 30.37
N GLN A 215 -2.49 17.28 29.65
CA GLN A 215 -3.66 17.00 28.81
C GLN A 215 -3.38 15.93 27.73
N VAL A 216 -2.18 15.92 27.14
CA VAL A 216 -1.77 14.89 26.17
C VAL A 216 -1.61 13.54 26.85
N ARG A 217 -0.94 13.49 28.03
CA ARG A 217 -0.79 12.25 28.81
C ARG A 217 -2.13 11.63 29.23
N GLU A 218 -3.12 12.45 29.50
CA GLU A 218 -4.47 11.99 29.86
C GLU A 218 -5.24 11.44 28.63
N SER A 219 -5.02 12.03 27.45
CA SER A 219 -5.77 11.74 26.24
C SER A 219 -5.23 10.54 25.44
N PHE A 220 -3.95 10.22 25.56
CA PHE A 220 -3.27 9.24 24.72
C PHE A 220 -2.61 8.10 25.51
N THR A 221 -2.47 6.96 24.87
CA THR A 221 -1.42 5.99 25.20
C THR A 221 -0.13 6.45 24.53
N LEU A 222 0.90 6.72 25.33
CA LEU A 222 2.19 7.21 24.84
C LEU A 222 3.23 6.09 24.80
N ARG A 223 4.02 6.07 23.72
CA ARG A 223 5.25 5.29 23.57
C ARG A 223 6.34 6.22 23.05
N THR A 224 7.56 6.07 23.56
CA THR A 224 8.68 6.85 23.05
C THR A 224 9.11 6.29 21.70
N ALA A 225 9.17 7.15 20.67
CA ALA A 225 9.81 6.78 19.42
C ALA A 225 11.33 6.63 19.68
N PHE A 226 11.89 5.48 19.31
CA PHE A 226 13.24 5.13 19.63
C PHE A 226 14.05 4.76 18.39
N TRP A 227 15.16 5.46 18.21
CA TRP A 227 16.19 5.10 17.27
C TRP A 227 17.43 4.61 18.03
N PRO A 228 17.84 3.36 17.86
CA PRO A 228 18.89 2.76 18.68
C PRO A 228 20.27 3.44 18.58
N GLY A 229 20.56 4.17 17.50
CA GLY A 229 21.78 4.97 17.36
C GLY A 229 23.04 4.12 17.23
N THR A 230 23.62 3.69 18.36
CA THR A 230 24.91 2.99 18.40
C THR A 230 24.80 1.65 19.13
N PRO A 231 25.41 0.56 18.62
CA PRO A 231 25.41 -0.72 19.29
C PRO A 231 26.19 -0.70 20.63
N PRO A 232 25.91 -1.64 21.56
CA PRO A 232 24.92 -2.72 21.42
C PRO A 232 23.48 -2.22 21.56
N TYR A 233 22.60 -2.70 20.68
CA TYR A 233 21.18 -2.35 20.74
C TYR A 233 20.49 -3.16 21.84
N GLN A 234 19.68 -2.49 22.64
CA GLN A 234 18.99 -3.11 23.78
C GLN A 234 17.48 -2.97 23.65
N ASN A 235 16.76 -3.96 24.19
CA ASN A 235 15.32 -3.85 24.36
C ASN A 235 14.98 -2.70 25.31
N THR A 236 13.95 -1.91 24.97
CA THR A 236 13.70 -0.63 25.63
C THR A 236 12.28 -0.55 26.18
N LEU A 237 12.14 -0.17 27.46
CA LEU A 237 10.88 -0.02 28.15
C LEU A 237 10.02 1.11 27.52
N LYS A 238 8.76 0.78 27.20
CA LYS A 238 7.75 1.69 26.65
C LYS A 238 8.23 2.51 25.44
N ALA A 239 9.16 1.92 24.67
CA ALA A 239 9.66 2.52 23.44
C ALA A 239 9.25 1.68 22.24
N TRP A 240 8.92 2.34 21.14
CA TRP A 240 8.69 1.72 19.85
C TRP A 240 9.82 2.08 18.92
N HIS A 241 10.51 1.07 18.44
CA HIS A 241 11.69 1.22 17.59
C HIS A 241 11.27 1.59 16.18
N TRP A 242 11.82 2.69 15.69
CA TRP A 242 11.56 3.17 14.34
C TRP A 242 12.49 2.52 13.31
N LEU A 243 13.76 2.38 13.64
CA LEU A 243 14.77 1.79 12.78
C LEU A 243 15.76 1.01 13.63
N GLY A 244 16.02 -0.24 13.28
CA GLY A 244 17.00 -1.10 13.90
C GLY A 244 17.65 -1.99 12.84
N VAL A 245 18.74 -2.63 13.20
CA VAL A 245 19.48 -3.54 12.34
C VAL A 245 19.42 -4.96 12.88
N HIS A 246 19.42 -5.93 11.99
CA HIS A 246 19.40 -7.34 12.37
C HIS A 246 20.63 -7.72 13.23
N PRO A 247 20.44 -8.48 14.34
CA PRO A 247 19.18 -8.81 15.00
C PRO A 247 18.63 -7.57 15.75
N GLN A 248 17.50 -7.04 15.28
CA GLN A 248 16.95 -5.81 15.85
C GLN A 248 16.39 -6.03 17.25
N ALA A 249 16.66 -5.04 18.14
CA ALA A 249 16.05 -4.97 19.45
C ALA A 249 14.58 -4.60 19.37
N TYR A 250 13.83 -4.82 20.44
CA TYR A 250 12.40 -4.56 20.51
C TYR A 250 12.02 -3.68 21.70
N GLY A 251 10.88 -3.01 21.60
CA GLY A 251 10.23 -2.34 22.71
C GLY A 251 9.39 -3.32 23.53
N PHE A 252 9.28 -3.07 24.85
CA PHE A 252 8.43 -3.83 25.75
C PHE A 252 7.62 -2.90 26.68
N ALA A 253 6.43 -3.35 27.10
CA ALA A 253 5.55 -2.53 27.96
C ALA A 253 5.98 -2.54 29.43
N THR A 254 6.22 -3.72 30.00
CA THR A 254 6.55 -3.93 31.42
C THR A 254 7.59 -5.00 31.63
N ASP A 255 7.47 -6.13 30.94
CA ASP A 255 8.36 -7.29 31.06
C ASP A 255 9.38 -7.29 29.90
N PRO A 256 10.68 -7.17 30.18
CA PRO A 256 11.71 -7.18 29.14
C PRO A 256 11.80 -8.48 28.34
N GLY A 257 11.20 -9.59 28.84
CA GLY A 257 11.10 -10.85 28.11
C GLY A 257 9.93 -10.92 27.12
N THR A 258 9.03 -9.93 27.14
CA THR A 258 7.82 -9.91 26.30
C THR A 258 7.83 -8.72 25.32
N ALA A 259 8.12 -9.02 24.06
CA ALA A 259 8.19 -8.01 23.02
C ALA A 259 6.81 -7.38 22.73
N GLU A 260 6.71 -6.06 22.85
CA GLU A 260 5.53 -5.31 22.44
C GLU A 260 5.62 -4.92 20.97
N GLN A 261 6.74 -4.33 20.57
CA GLN A 261 6.93 -3.82 19.19
C GLN A 261 8.35 -4.08 18.70
N ILE A 262 8.45 -4.43 17.40
CA ILE A 262 9.72 -4.48 16.66
C ILE A 262 9.54 -3.80 15.31
N ASN A 263 10.63 -3.25 14.74
CA ASN A 263 10.61 -2.72 13.38
C ASN A 263 11.23 -3.71 12.38
N VAL A 264 10.85 -3.54 11.12
CA VAL A 264 11.46 -4.18 9.94
C VAL A 264 11.64 -3.13 8.84
N SER A 265 12.78 -3.15 8.15
CA SER A 265 13.10 -2.16 7.12
C SER A 265 13.90 -2.77 5.97
N PRO A 266 13.64 -2.39 4.72
CA PRO A 266 14.43 -2.85 3.58
C PRO A 266 15.90 -2.43 3.58
N ALA A 267 16.20 -1.28 4.18
CA ALA A 267 17.54 -0.73 4.34
C ALA A 267 17.63 0.07 5.64
N GLN A 268 18.83 0.27 6.18
CA GLN A 268 19.03 0.96 7.46
C GLN A 268 20.18 1.97 7.37
N ASN A 269 19.99 3.16 7.97
CA ASN A 269 21.01 4.21 8.11
C ASN A 269 22.09 3.82 9.13
N MET A 270 22.63 2.62 9.01
CA MET A 270 23.61 2.05 9.91
C MET A 270 24.76 1.47 9.09
N HIS A 271 26.00 1.79 9.47
CA HIS A 271 27.19 1.29 8.81
C HIS A 271 27.20 -0.24 8.83
N TRP A 272 27.38 -0.84 7.67
CA TRP A 272 27.21 -2.28 7.51
C TRP A 272 28.18 -3.14 8.35
N GLN A 273 29.38 -2.62 8.66
CA GLN A 273 30.35 -3.32 9.51
C GLN A 273 30.23 -2.98 10.99
N THR A 274 30.10 -1.70 11.32
CA THR A 274 30.18 -1.24 12.72
C THR A 274 28.82 -1.14 13.40
N GLY A 275 27.72 -1.08 12.64
CA GLY A 275 26.38 -0.83 13.15
C GLY A 275 26.14 0.60 13.64
N ALA A 276 27.14 1.49 13.59
CA ALA A 276 26.95 2.89 13.94
C ALA A 276 26.10 3.61 12.88
N VAL A 277 25.50 4.76 13.26
CA VAL A 277 24.74 5.59 12.32
C VAL A 277 25.58 5.93 11.10
N GLU A 278 25.01 5.77 9.92
CA GLU A 278 25.65 6.04 8.64
C GLU A 278 24.66 6.67 7.66
N LEU A 279 25.15 7.54 6.81
CA LEU A 279 24.33 8.24 5.83
C LEU A 279 24.14 7.38 4.57
N MET A 280 22.94 7.38 3.98
CA MET A 280 22.61 6.52 2.84
C MET A 280 23.47 6.81 1.59
N HIS A 281 23.84 8.07 1.33
CA HIS A 281 24.64 8.43 0.15
C HIS A 281 26.09 7.96 0.17
N THR A 282 26.61 7.51 1.32
CA THR A 282 28.01 7.06 1.42
C THR A 282 28.26 5.71 0.78
N GLY A 283 27.19 4.92 0.57
CA GLY A 283 27.28 3.52 0.15
C GLY A 283 27.81 2.58 1.23
N LYS A 284 27.95 3.07 2.50
CA LYS A 284 28.39 2.28 3.65
C LYS A 284 27.26 1.89 4.59
N ALA A 285 26.05 2.41 4.35
CA ALA A 285 24.84 1.99 5.06
C ALA A 285 24.47 0.55 4.67
N ARG A 286 23.59 -0.09 5.45
CA ARG A 286 23.02 -1.39 5.09
C ARG A 286 21.94 -1.17 4.03
N GLY A 287 22.29 -1.44 2.76
CA GLY A 287 21.36 -1.35 1.64
C GLY A 287 20.39 -2.54 1.56
N ARG A 288 19.53 -2.53 0.57
CA ARG A 288 18.54 -3.62 0.32
C ARG A 288 19.20 -4.98 0.03
N GLY A 289 20.43 -4.97 -0.53
CA GLY A 289 21.24 -6.16 -0.78
C GLY A 289 22.08 -6.62 0.41
N PHE A 290 21.91 -6.03 1.61
CA PHE A 290 22.63 -6.48 2.81
C PHE A 290 22.02 -7.75 3.40
N ASN A 291 22.85 -8.74 3.72
CA ASN A 291 22.41 -9.98 4.38
C ASN A 291 23.61 -10.69 5.01
N ASN A 292 23.40 -11.33 6.16
CA ASN A 292 24.42 -12.14 6.87
C ASN A 292 25.76 -11.39 7.04
N GLY A 293 25.71 -10.09 7.40
CA GLY A 293 26.90 -9.27 7.63
C GLY A 293 27.65 -8.83 6.37
N ARG A 294 27.06 -8.97 5.17
CA ARG A 294 27.68 -8.60 3.90
C ARG A 294 26.72 -7.78 3.04
N GLN A 295 27.29 -6.80 2.32
CA GLN A 295 26.57 -6.07 1.29
C GLN A 295 26.76 -6.77 -0.06
N ASP A 296 25.67 -7.17 -0.70
CA ASP A 296 25.66 -7.66 -2.09
C ASP A 296 25.04 -6.58 -2.99
N PRO A 297 25.85 -5.88 -3.81
CA PRO A 297 25.37 -4.80 -4.66
C PRO A 297 24.71 -5.30 -5.96
N SER A 298 24.51 -6.61 -6.12
CA SER A 298 23.86 -7.14 -7.31
C SER A 298 22.39 -6.70 -7.37
N ILE A 299 21.93 -6.34 -8.56
CA ILE A 299 20.53 -5.94 -8.80
C ILE A 299 19.56 -7.05 -8.34
N ALA A 300 19.94 -8.31 -8.52
CA ALA A 300 19.12 -9.44 -8.08
C ALA A 300 18.93 -9.44 -6.56
N SER A 301 19.99 -9.25 -5.77
CA SER A 301 19.92 -9.17 -4.31
C SER A 301 19.14 -7.94 -3.83
N ILE A 302 19.39 -6.77 -4.42
CA ILE A 302 18.70 -5.52 -4.12
C ILE A 302 17.18 -5.69 -4.33
N ARG A 303 16.76 -6.23 -5.48
CA ARG A 303 15.34 -6.34 -5.85
C ARG A 303 14.62 -7.53 -5.23
N SER A 304 15.34 -8.55 -4.76
CA SER A 304 14.74 -9.68 -4.05
C SER A 304 14.42 -9.38 -2.58
N GLY A 305 14.97 -8.29 -2.01
CA GLY A 305 14.68 -7.85 -0.66
C GLY A 305 15.27 -8.75 0.41
N ILE A 306 16.54 -9.19 0.25
CA ILE A 306 17.20 -10.11 1.19
C ILE A 306 17.39 -9.50 2.57
N ASN A 307 17.75 -8.22 2.68
CA ASN A 307 17.83 -7.50 3.96
C ASN A 307 16.47 -7.44 4.65
N PHE A 308 15.43 -7.12 3.88
CA PHE A 308 14.08 -7.03 4.41
C PHE A 308 13.56 -8.37 4.91
N GLN A 309 13.91 -9.48 4.22
CA GLN A 309 13.54 -10.82 4.66
C GLN A 309 14.27 -11.22 5.95
N GLU A 310 15.57 -10.91 6.08
CA GLU A 310 16.34 -11.17 7.32
C GLU A 310 15.72 -10.46 8.52
N GLN A 311 15.26 -9.21 8.34
CA GLN A 311 14.56 -8.44 9.37
C GLN A 311 13.21 -9.09 9.75
N TRP A 312 12.43 -9.52 8.75
CA TRP A 312 11.16 -10.19 8.98
C TRP A 312 11.32 -11.56 9.66
N ASP A 313 12.31 -12.36 9.26
CA ASP A 313 12.57 -13.66 9.86
C ASP A 313 12.87 -13.53 11.36
N HIS A 314 13.61 -12.48 11.73
CA HIS A 314 13.85 -12.17 13.14
C HIS A 314 12.57 -11.72 13.85
N ALA A 315 11.79 -10.82 13.25
CA ALA A 315 10.53 -10.36 13.82
C ALA A 315 9.52 -11.51 14.00
N LEU A 316 9.43 -12.44 13.05
CA LEU A 316 8.60 -13.64 13.15
C LEU A 316 9.05 -14.55 14.31
N LYS A 317 10.36 -14.69 14.53
CA LYS A 317 10.92 -15.47 15.65
C LYS A 317 10.63 -14.82 17.00
N ILE A 318 10.74 -13.48 17.10
CA ILE A 318 10.41 -12.71 18.33
C ILE A 318 8.90 -12.73 18.58
N ASN A 319 8.07 -12.70 17.54
CA ASN A 319 6.61 -12.74 17.59
C ASN A 319 5.99 -11.65 18.52
N PRO A 320 6.30 -10.37 18.33
CA PRO A 320 5.79 -9.27 19.15
C PRO A 320 4.28 -9.09 18.97
N LYS A 321 3.68 -8.13 19.71
CA LYS A 321 2.29 -7.70 19.44
C LYS A 321 2.15 -6.82 18.21
N PHE A 322 3.18 -6.03 17.91
CA PHE A 322 3.18 -5.05 16.82
C PHE A 322 4.49 -5.12 16.01
N VAL A 323 4.35 -5.15 14.69
CA VAL A 323 5.48 -4.99 13.76
C VAL A 323 5.31 -3.67 13.01
N MET A 324 6.35 -2.81 13.02
CA MET A 324 6.38 -1.58 12.25
C MET A 324 7.27 -1.71 11.02
N ILE A 325 6.73 -1.46 9.84
CA ILE A 325 7.48 -1.41 8.59
C ILE A 325 8.00 0.03 8.40
N THR A 326 9.27 0.19 8.15
CA THR A 326 9.89 1.48 7.88
C THR A 326 10.50 1.46 6.48
N SER A 327 9.93 2.09 5.44
CA SER A 327 8.80 3.01 5.40
C SER A 327 7.88 2.70 4.19
N TRP A 328 6.78 3.46 4.00
CA TRP A 328 5.95 3.36 2.80
C TRP A 328 6.48 4.24 1.67
N ASN A 329 6.58 5.57 1.88
CA ASN A 329 6.66 6.59 0.83
C ASN A 329 7.65 7.74 1.10
N GLU A 330 8.81 7.45 1.66
CA GLU A 330 9.90 8.46 1.85
C GLU A 330 10.67 8.68 0.54
N TRP A 331 9.96 9.07 -0.51
CA TRP A 331 10.54 9.28 -1.83
C TRP A 331 11.48 10.47 -1.91
N ILE A 332 11.32 11.46 -1.01
CA ILE A 332 12.09 12.69 -1.00
C ILE A 332 12.98 12.76 0.23
N ALA A 333 14.21 13.20 0.06
CA ALA A 333 15.10 13.56 1.16
C ALA A 333 15.70 14.94 0.94
N GLY A 334 15.98 15.61 2.06
CA GLY A 334 16.73 16.86 2.03
C GLY A 334 18.20 16.61 1.66
N ILE A 335 18.70 17.35 0.68
CA ILE A 335 20.14 17.48 0.45
C ILE A 335 20.65 18.54 1.41
N ASN A 336 21.40 18.11 2.43
CA ASN A 336 21.87 18.99 3.50
C ASN A 336 23.32 19.38 3.30
N HIS A 337 23.63 20.68 3.35
CA HIS A 337 24.98 21.24 3.21
C HIS A 337 25.74 21.42 4.54
N SER A 338 25.10 21.21 5.68
CA SER A 338 25.65 21.57 6.98
C SER A 338 26.62 20.54 7.59
N MET A 339 26.73 19.35 7.02
CA MET A 339 27.50 18.23 7.57
C MET A 339 28.84 17.98 6.85
N HIS A 340 29.66 18.99 6.61
CA HIS A 340 31.03 18.84 6.09
C HIS A 340 31.20 18.14 4.73
N SER A 341 30.11 17.88 4.01
CA SER A 341 30.13 17.28 2.67
C SER A 341 29.30 18.13 1.72
N PRO A 342 29.71 18.27 0.47
CA PRO A 342 28.94 18.99 -0.53
C PRO A 342 27.60 18.36 -0.85
N TRP A 343 27.41 17.08 -0.54
CA TRP A 343 26.18 16.34 -0.80
C TRP A 343 25.89 15.36 0.34
N VAL A 344 24.86 15.64 1.11
CA VAL A 344 24.43 14.77 2.21
C VAL A 344 22.99 14.37 2.00
N GLN A 345 22.73 13.07 1.86
CA GLN A 345 21.41 12.44 1.91
C GLN A 345 21.41 11.42 3.03
N CYS A 346 20.65 11.73 4.09
CA CYS A 346 20.64 10.93 5.31
C CYS A 346 19.82 9.65 5.12
N ASP A 347 18.59 9.78 4.61
CA ASP A 347 17.55 8.78 4.78
C ASP A 347 17.25 7.98 3.51
N CYS A 348 17.45 8.54 2.33
CA CYS A 348 17.33 7.86 1.06
C CYS A 348 18.27 8.46 0.01
N PHE A 349 18.75 7.64 -0.92
CA PHE A 349 19.72 8.06 -1.94
C PHE A 349 19.40 7.48 -3.32
N ASN A 350 19.17 6.18 -3.41
CA ASN A 350 18.85 5.46 -4.64
C ASN A 350 18.07 4.18 -4.33
N GLU A 351 17.84 3.33 -5.35
CA GLU A 351 17.10 2.08 -5.19
C GLU A 351 17.67 1.18 -4.07
N GLU A 352 18.98 1.05 -3.96
CA GLU A 352 19.63 0.22 -2.94
C GLU A 352 19.55 0.83 -1.54
N PHE A 353 19.83 2.14 -1.45
CA PHE A 353 19.90 2.87 -0.20
C PHE A 353 18.64 3.72 0.01
N SER A 354 17.51 3.05 0.21
CA SER A 354 16.21 3.61 0.52
C SER A 354 15.35 2.59 1.24
N ARG A 355 14.36 3.06 2.01
CA ARG A 355 13.56 2.21 2.91
C ARG A 355 12.15 1.92 2.42
N ASP A 356 11.72 2.52 1.32
CA ASP A 356 10.33 2.52 0.90
C ASP A 356 9.92 1.21 0.25
N ILE A 357 8.66 0.83 0.48
CA ILE A 357 8.05 -0.36 -0.11
C ILE A 357 6.87 -0.03 -1.03
N GLU A 358 6.52 1.25 -1.18
CA GLU A 358 5.56 1.67 -2.20
C GLU A 358 6.03 1.25 -3.58
N PRO A 359 5.16 0.73 -4.45
CA PRO A 359 5.53 0.38 -5.81
C PRO A 359 6.14 1.56 -6.59
N MET A 360 7.18 1.26 -7.40
CA MET A 360 7.89 2.25 -8.18
C MET A 360 7.84 1.97 -9.68
N LYS A 361 8.13 2.99 -10.48
CA LYS A 361 8.37 2.81 -11.91
C LYS A 361 9.78 2.27 -12.14
N GLY A 362 9.88 1.17 -12.86
CA GLY A 362 11.16 0.47 -13.04
C GLY A 362 11.68 -0.10 -11.71
N GLY A 363 13.00 -0.22 -11.57
CA GLY A 363 13.63 -0.69 -10.33
C GLY A 363 13.04 -1.99 -9.80
N PHE A 364 12.73 -2.04 -8.52
CA PHE A 364 12.11 -3.21 -7.88
C PHE A 364 10.59 -3.35 -8.18
N GLY A 365 9.96 -2.36 -8.86
CA GLY A 365 8.54 -2.41 -9.19
C GLY A 365 7.66 -2.52 -7.95
N ASP A 366 6.91 -3.64 -7.85
CA ASP A 366 6.00 -3.94 -6.73
C ASP A 366 6.50 -5.08 -5.82
N ASN A 367 7.76 -5.52 -5.97
CA ASN A 367 8.29 -6.68 -5.26
C ASN A 367 8.24 -6.54 -3.73
N PHE A 368 8.60 -5.38 -3.18
CA PHE A 368 8.61 -5.16 -1.73
C PHE A 368 7.20 -5.08 -1.15
N TYR A 369 6.24 -4.57 -1.92
CA TYR A 369 4.84 -4.57 -1.52
C TYR A 369 4.33 -6.01 -1.34
N TYR A 370 4.54 -6.89 -2.33
CA TYR A 370 4.11 -8.30 -2.25
C TYR A 370 4.93 -9.10 -1.23
N GLN A 371 6.22 -8.83 -1.07
CA GLN A 371 7.03 -9.41 0.00
C GLN A 371 6.50 -9.04 1.38
N SER A 372 6.06 -7.78 1.55
CA SER A 372 5.41 -7.34 2.80
C SER A 372 4.12 -8.10 3.07
N ILE A 373 3.25 -8.28 2.07
CA ILE A 373 2.02 -9.07 2.20
C ILE A 373 2.33 -10.49 2.62
N ALA A 374 3.31 -11.14 2.00
CA ALA A 374 3.70 -12.51 2.34
C ALA A 374 4.13 -12.62 3.81
N ASN A 375 4.93 -11.67 4.29
CA ASN A 375 5.40 -11.66 5.67
C ASN A 375 4.31 -11.24 6.68
N ILE A 376 3.43 -10.30 6.31
CA ILE A 376 2.25 -9.94 7.11
C ILE A 376 1.36 -11.17 7.31
N ARG A 377 1.11 -11.95 6.25
CA ARG A 377 0.33 -13.20 6.36
C ARG A 377 1.02 -14.25 7.24
N ARG A 378 2.33 -14.45 7.14
CA ARG A 378 3.10 -15.34 8.05
C ARG A 378 2.99 -14.87 9.50
N TYR A 379 3.01 -13.60 9.74
CA TYR A 379 2.91 -13.01 11.08
C TYR A 379 1.49 -13.04 11.64
N LYS A 380 0.51 -12.55 10.89
CA LYS A 380 -0.88 -12.38 11.34
C LYS A 380 -1.79 -13.57 11.03
N GLY A 381 -1.40 -14.49 10.16
CA GLY A 381 -2.32 -15.41 9.50
C GLY A 381 -3.00 -14.75 8.29
N ALA A 382 -3.86 -15.49 7.61
CA ALA A 382 -4.63 -15.01 6.47
C ALA A 382 -6.09 -15.45 6.55
N PRO A 383 -7.05 -14.65 6.00
CA PRO A 383 -8.43 -15.10 5.89
C PRO A 383 -8.55 -16.32 4.97
N GLU A 384 -9.49 -17.20 5.29
CA GLU A 384 -9.79 -18.33 4.41
C GLU A 384 -10.40 -17.86 3.08
N ILE A 385 -10.09 -18.58 2.01
CA ILE A 385 -10.80 -18.43 0.75
C ILE A 385 -12.25 -18.85 0.96
N PRO A 386 -13.24 -17.98 0.66
CA PRO A 386 -14.64 -18.31 0.84
C PRO A 386 -15.07 -19.43 -0.11
N LYS A 387 -15.91 -20.37 0.40
CA LYS A 387 -16.40 -21.51 -0.36
C LYS A 387 -17.54 -21.10 -1.30
N ALA A 388 -17.56 -21.71 -2.48
CA ALA A 388 -18.62 -21.52 -3.46
C ALA A 388 -19.97 -22.10 -2.99
N SER A 389 -21.06 -21.49 -3.45
CA SER A 389 -22.43 -22.06 -3.36
C SER A 389 -22.52 -23.41 -4.08
N PRO A 390 -23.53 -24.24 -3.75
CA PRO A 390 -23.86 -25.44 -4.51
C PRO A 390 -24.02 -25.18 -6.02
N PRO A 391 -23.87 -26.20 -6.85
CA PRO A 391 -24.09 -26.05 -8.30
C PRO A 391 -25.47 -25.47 -8.61
N LYS A 392 -25.53 -24.53 -9.54
CA LYS A 392 -26.75 -23.89 -10.06
C LYS A 392 -26.56 -23.52 -11.52
N THR A 393 -27.48 -23.96 -12.37
CA THR A 393 -27.53 -23.55 -13.77
C THR A 393 -28.03 -22.11 -13.87
N ILE A 394 -27.39 -21.31 -14.70
CA ILE A 394 -27.74 -19.92 -14.99
C ILE A 394 -28.22 -19.82 -16.44
N ASP A 395 -29.47 -19.40 -16.64
CA ASP A 395 -29.95 -19.05 -17.96
C ASP A 395 -29.42 -17.67 -18.38
N ILE A 396 -28.55 -17.66 -19.39
CA ILE A 396 -27.94 -16.42 -19.88
C ILE A 396 -28.94 -15.47 -20.54
N ALA A 397 -30.07 -15.97 -21.07
CA ALA A 397 -31.15 -15.14 -21.59
C ALA A 397 -32.09 -14.62 -20.49
N GLY A 398 -32.06 -15.24 -19.30
CA GLY A 398 -32.93 -14.97 -18.18
C GLY A 398 -32.60 -13.68 -17.40
N SER A 399 -33.35 -13.50 -16.29
CA SER A 399 -33.15 -12.37 -15.36
C SER A 399 -31.86 -12.51 -14.56
N PHE A 400 -31.22 -11.37 -14.19
CA PHE A 400 -30.09 -11.32 -13.27
C PHE A 400 -30.47 -11.66 -11.82
N ASP A 401 -31.77 -11.72 -11.46
CA ASP A 401 -32.23 -12.10 -10.12
C ASP A 401 -31.77 -13.50 -9.71
N GLN A 402 -31.52 -14.37 -10.68
CA GLN A 402 -31.02 -15.72 -10.45
C GLN A 402 -29.63 -15.75 -9.76
N TRP A 403 -28.93 -14.60 -9.69
CA TRP A 403 -27.66 -14.45 -9.00
C TRP A 403 -27.78 -14.08 -7.52
N HIS A 404 -29.00 -13.81 -7.03
CA HIS A 404 -29.24 -13.32 -5.68
C HIS A 404 -28.66 -14.25 -4.60
N ASP A 405 -28.89 -15.55 -4.73
CA ASP A 405 -28.48 -16.60 -3.77
C ASP A 405 -27.11 -17.24 -4.06
N ILE A 406 -26.39 -16.74 -5.07
CA ILE A 406 -25.05 -17.21 -5.41
C ILE A 406 -24.00 -16.48 -4.57
N GLY A 407 -23.10 -17.26 -3.96
CA GLY A 407 -21.95 -16.77 -3.22
C GLY A 407 -20.69 -17.59 -3.54
N PRO A 408 -19.53 -17.10 -3.12
CA PRO A 408 -19.31 -15.82 -2.43
C PRO A 408 -19.45 -14.61 -3.36
N GLU A 409 -19.63 -13.43 -2.76
CA GLU A 409 -19.44 -12.17 -3.46
C GLU A 409 -17.96 -11.77 -3.41
N PHE A 410 -17.40 -11.53 -4.58
CA PHE A 410 -16.07 -10.94 -4.74
C PHE A 410 -16.25 -9.44 -4.99
N THR A 411 -15.52 -8.59 -4.29
CA THR A 411 -15.76 -7.14 -4.32
C THR A 411 -14.58 -6.35 -4.83
N GLY A 412 -14.84 -5.39 -5.72
CA GLY A 412 -13.92 -4.36 -6.14
C GLY A 412 -13.94 -3.16 -5.18
N HIS A 413 -12.88 -2.36 -5.20
CA HIS A 413 -12.77 -1.17 -4.35
C HIS A 413 -13.74 -0.06 -4.78
N PRO A 414 -14.44 0.60 -3.82
CA PRO A 414 -15.26 1.75 -4.11
C PRO A 414 -14.40 2.94 -4.55
N GLY A 415 -14.94 3.72 -5.50
CA GLY A 415 -14.26 4.92 -5.98
C GLY A 415 -12.93 4.67 -6.70
N ASN A 416 -12.69 3.43 -7.17
CA ASN A 416 -11.47 3.07 -7.87
C ASN A 416 -11.34 3.77 -9.24
N THR A 417 -12.45 4.22 -9.80
CA THR A 417 -12.55 4.86 -11.12
C THR A 417 -12.70 6.39 -11.07
N ILE A 418 -12.42 7.02 -9.93
CA ILE A 418 -12.43 8.48 -9.87
C ILE A 418 -11.40 9.05 -10.85
N PRO A 419 -11.72 10.15 -11.55
CA PRO A 419 -10.73 10.79 -12.42
C PRO A 419 -9.61 11.42 -11.58
N ARG A 420 -8.40 11.39 -12.14
CA ARG A 420 -7.27 12.12 -11.61
C ARG A 420 -7.04 13.36 -12.45
N ASP A 421 -6.97 14.52 -11.82
CA ASP A 421 -6.56 15.78 -12.43
C ASP A 421 -5.93 16.65 -11.34
N HIS A 422 -4.65 16.40 -11.05
CA HIS A 422 -3.95 17.01 -9.93
C HIS A 422 -2.53 17.43 -10.29
N ASP A 423 -2.10 18.57 -9.74
CA ASP A 423 -0.72 19.03 -9.87
C ASP A 423 0.20 18.11 -9.05
N GLY A 424 1.29 17.65 -9.68
CA GLY A 424 2.34 16.88 -9.00
C GLY A 424 3.30 17.77 -8.23
N PHE A 425 4.27 17.14 -7.58
CA PHE A 425 5.32 17.80 -6.82
C PHE A 425 6.11 18.80 -7.71
N GLY A 426 6.46 19.94 -7.16
CA GLY A 426 7.14 21.00 -7.89
C GLY A 426 6.22 21.89 -8.73
N ARG A 427 4.92 21.58 -8.80
CA ARG A 427 3.93 22.44 -9.46
C ARG A 427 3.01 23.07 -8.43
N SER A 428 2.99 24.40 -8.36
CA SER A 428 2.12 25.14 -7.46
C SER A 428 1.32 26.20 -8.21
N ARG A 429 0.01 26.26 -7.94
CA ARG A 429 -0.85 27.32 -8.50
C ARG A 429 -0.47 28.70 -7.97
N LYS A 430 0.12 28.78 -6.77
CA LYS A 430 0.55 30.03 -6.13
C LYS A 430 1.86 30.57 -6.71
N THR A 431 2.74 29.69 -7.18
CA THR A 431 4.09 30.04 -7.64
C THR A 431 4.21 30.16 -9.16
N ARG A 432 3.13 30.07 -9.91
CA ARG A 432 3.13 30.27 -11.39
C ARG A 432 3.76 31.57 -11.85
N ILE A 433 4.07 32.47 -10.95
CA ILE A 433 4.28 33.85 -11.35
C ILE A 433 5.71 34.35 -11.18
N THR A 434 6.66 33.79 -10.46
CA THR A 434 7.92 34.54 -10.35
C THR A 434 9.12 33.92 -9.63
N VAL A 435 9.13 32.67 -9.29
CA VAL A 435 10.36 32.12 -8.70
C VAL A 435 11.16 31.43 -9.80
N PRO A 436 12.36 31.92 -10.15
CA PRO A 436 13.26 31.19 -11.02
C PRO A 436 13.49 29.82 -10.40
N GLN A 437 13.28 28.75 -11.19
CA GLN A 437 13.61 27.40 -10.74
C GLN A 437 15.10 27.39 -10.34
N PRO A 438 15.46 26.87 -9.17
CA PRO A 438 16.86 26.77 -8.82
C PRO A 438 17.58 25.95 -9.88
N HIS A 439 18.75 26.45 -10.28
CA HIS A 439 19.60 25.76 -11.24
C HIS A 439 20.66 25.02 -10.46
N PHE A 440 20.89 23.77 -10.82
CA PHE A 440 22.08 23.04 -10.39
C PHE A 440 23.16 23.32 -11.43
N GLU A 441 24.20 24.09 -11.06
CA GLU A 441 25.34 24.39 -11.90
C GLU A 441 26.52 23.50 -11.50
N GLY A 442 27.02 22.70 -12.41
CA GLY A 442 28.24 21.91 -12.21
C GLY A 442 28.96 21.71 -13.53
N ASN A 443 30.27 21.93 -13.56
CA ASN A 443 31.15 21.74 -14.72
C ASN A 443 30.63 22.35 -16.05
N GLY A 444 29.97 23.51 -15.96
CA GLY A 444 29.40 24.19 -17.13
C GLY A 444 28.06 23.63 -17.62
N THR A 445 27.50 22.62 -16.99
CA THR A 445 26.16 22.08 -17.26
C THR A 445 25.17 22.57 -16.19
N THR A 446 24.00 22.97 -16.64
CA THR A 446 22.91 23.43 -15.78
C THR A 446 21.80 22.39 -15.79
N TRP A 447 21.58 21.71 -14.68
CA TRP A 447 20.38 20.88 -14.53
C TRP A 447 19.25 21.73 -13.98
N ARG A 448 18.20 21.91 -14.78
CA ARG A 448 17.00 22.64 -14.36
C ARG A 448 15.97 21.65 -13.90
N GLY A 449 15.43 21.86 -12.71
CA GLY A 449 14.20 21.18 -12.32
C GLY A 449 13.12 21.47 -13.36
N GLN A 450 12.46 20.42 -13.83
CA GLN A 450 11.33 20.58 -14.73
C GLN A 450 10.19 21.29 -13.97
N GLU A 451 9.33 22.02 -14.69
CA GLU A 451 8.04 22.38 -14.10
C GLU A 451 7.36 21.11 -13.63
N GLY A 452 6.89 21.07 -12.38
CA GLY A 452 6.26 19.90 -11.81
C GLY A 452 5.15 19.35 -12.70
N PRO A 453 5.01 18.02 -12.82
CA PRO A 453 4.03 17.41 -13.71
C PRO A 453 2.60 17.74 -13.29
N ARG A 454 1.67 17.73 -14.23
CA ARG A 454 0.25 17.59 -13.97
C ARG A 454 -0.17 16.18 -14.33
N TYR A 455 -0.82 15.51 -13.41
CA TYR A 455 -1.31 14.14 -13.61
C TYR A 455 -2.78 14.17 -13.97
N THR A 456 -3.11 13.58 -15.11
CA THR A 456 -4.49 13.38 -15.57
C THR A 456 -4.71 11.90 -15.85
N ASN A 457 -5.82 11.35 -15.37
CA ASN A 457 -6.26 10.00 -15.66
C ASN A 457 -7.78 9.97 -15.70
N THR A 458 -8.33 9.73 -16.88
CA THR A 458 -9.77 9.61 -17.15
C THR A 458 -10.14 8.23 -17.66
N THR A 459 -9.25 7.24 -17.51
CA THR A 459 -9.47 5.87 -17.99
C THR A 459 -10.49 5.09 -17.15
N GLY A 460 -10.80 5.55 -15.93
CA GLY A 460 -11.79 4.92 -15.07
C GLY A 460 -13.21 5.07 -15.62
N ARG A 461 -13.88 3.94 -15.87
CA ARG A 461 -15.31 3.88 -16.27
C ARG A 461 -15.97 2.68 -15.59
N ASN A 462 -17.20 2.34 -15.88
CA ASN A 462 -17.96 1.20 -15.36
C ASN A 462 -17.91 1.04 -13.81
N SER A 463 -16.76 0.94 -13.18
CA SER A 463 -16.47 0.72 -11.75
C SER A 463 -16.94 -0.67 -11.27
N LEU A 464 -16.02 -1.63 -11.30
CA LEU A 464 -16.23 -3.03 -10.94
C LEU A 464 -16.55 -3.16 -9.44
N ARG A 465 -17.75 -3.63 -9.07
CA ARG A 465 -18.20 -3.65 -7.67
C ARG A 465 -18.43 -5.03 -7.09
N THR A 466 -19.20 -5.85 -7.78
CA THR A 466 -19.56 -7.19 -7.28
C THR A 466 -19.37 -8.21 -8.38
N MET A 467 -18.64 -9.26 -8.08
CA MET A 467 -18.44 -10.38 -8.98
C MET A 467 -18.91 -11.66 -8.29
N LYS A 468 -19.46 -12.58 -9.06
CA LYS A 468 -19.89 -13.91 -8.59
C LYS A 468 -19.53 -14.97 -9.62
N VAL A 469 -19.39 -16.21 -9.15
CA VAL A 469 -19.17 -17.37 -10.03
C VAL A 469 -20.14 -18.46 -9.63
N ALA A 470 -20.81 -19.04 -10.61
CA ALA A 470 -21.65 -20.22 -10.45
C ALA A 470 -21.15 -21.35 -11.36
N ARG A 471 -21.57 -22.57 -11.11
CA ARG A 471 -21.29 -23.72 -11.97
C ARG A 471 -22.47 -24.70 -12.01
N ASP A 472 -22.55 -25.42 -13.09
CA ASP A 472 -23.29 -26.68 -13.16
C ASP A 472 -22.38 -27.80 -13.73
N LYS A 473 -22.95 -28.85 -14.29
CA LYS A 473 -22.18 -29.97 -14.86
C LYS A 473 -21.48 -29.60 -16.18
N GLU A 474 -21.97 -28.63 -16.91
CA GLU A 474 -21.53 -28.29 -18.25
C GLU A 474 -20.80 -26.93 -18.33
N TYR A 475 -21.16 -25.97 -17.48
CA TYR A 475 -20.72 -24.58 -17.57
C TYR A 475 -20.13 -24.05 -16.26
N ILE A 476 -19.21 -23.09 -16.40
CA ILE A 476 -18.85 -22.09 -15.39
C ILE A 476 -19.46 -20.77 -15.83
N TYR A 477 -20.18 -20.12 -14.92
CA TYR A 477 -20.85 -18.85 -15.16
C TYR A 477 -20.14 -17.75 -14.38
N PHE A 478 -19.90 -16.62 -15.03
CA PHE A 478 -19.33 -15.44 -14.40
C PHE A 478 -20.33 -14.30 -14.44
N TYR A 479 -20.42 -13.58 -13.34
CA TYR A 479 -21.25 -12.39 -13.17
C TYR A 479 -20.40 -11.24 -12.71
N VAL A 480 -20.69 -10.04 -13.21
CA VAL A 480 -20.11 -8.79 -12.74
C VAL A 480 -21.20 -7.72 -12.71
N ARG A 481 -21.23 -6.94 -11.62
CA ARG A 481 -22.02 -5.73 -11.47
C ARG A 481 -21.08 -4.56 -11.25
N THR A 482 -21.31 -3.52 -12.02
CA THR A 482 -20.58 -2.25 -11.96
C THR A 482 -21.37 -1.20 -11.19
N GLU A 483 -20.74 -0.10 -10.81
CA GLU A 483 -21.39 1.02 -10.14
C GLU A 483 -22.20 1.86 -11.15
N LYS A 484 -21.64 2.05 -12.34
CA LYS A 484 -22.27 2.77 -13.46
C LYS A 484 -22.79 1.77 -14.49
N SER A 485 -23.66 2.20 -15.41
CA SER A 485 -24.07 1.37 -16.55
C SER A 485 -22.85 0.95 -17.36
N ILE A 486 -22.82 -0.32 -17.76
CA ILE A 486 -21.75 -0.88 -18.58
C ILE A 486 -21.76 -0.21 -19.95
N THR A 487 -20.62 0.27 -20.39
CA THR A 487 -20.46 0.93 -21.69
C THR A 487 -20.62 -0.06 -22.84
N PRO A 488 -20.84 0.40 -24.10
CA PRO A 488 -20.96 -0.48 -25.25
C PRO A 488 -19.74 -1.38 -25.46
N SER A 489 -19.98 -2.60 -25.93
CA SER A 489 -18.91 -3.59 -26.20
C SER A 489 -17.96 -3.20 -27.35
N SER A 490 -18.28 -2.14 -28.08
CA SER A 490 -17.39 -1.52 -29.09
C SER A 490 -16.30 -0.65 -28.48
N ASP A 491 -16.38 -0.33 -27.18
CA ASP A 491 -15.36 0.46 -26.51
C ASP A 491 -14.05 -0.34 -26.39
N PRO A 492 -12.89 0.30 -26.47
CA PRO A 492 -11.60 -0.37 -26.36
C PRO A 492 -11.41 -0.99 -24.96
N HIS A 493 -10.73 -2.14 -24.90
CA HIS A 493 -10.38 -2.84 -23.64
C HIS A 493 -11.60 -3.08 -22.71
N TRP A 494 -12.72 -3.46 -23.31
CA TRP A 494 -14.02 -3.57 -22.64
C TRP A 494 -14.16 -4.84 -21.83
N MET A 495 -14.47 -4.71 -20.54
CA MET A 495 -14.90 -5.79 -19.64
C MET A 495 -14.16 -7.11 -19.87
N THR A 496 -12.83 -7.08 -19.77
CA THR A 496 -11.95 -8.25 -19.98
C THR A 496 -11.95 -9.14 -18.74
N LEU A 497 -12.09 -10.45 -18.94
CA LEU A 497 -12.00 -11.45 -17.88
C LEU A 497 -10.77 -12.34 -18.11
N LEU A 498 -9.81 -12.29 -17.21
CA LEU A 498 -8.66 -13.20 -17.15
C LEU A 498 -9.00 -14.39 -16.26
N ILE A 499 -8.64 -15.61 -16.70
CA ILE A 499 -8.89 -16.86 -15.98
C ILE A 499 -7.59 -17.66 -15.87
N ARG A 500 -7.37 -18.26 -14.69
CA ARG A 500 -6.31 -19.23 -14.42
C ARG A 500 -6.98 -20.53 -13.95
N THR A 501 -6.87 -21.59 -14.74
CA THR A 501 -7.39 -22.91 -14.38
C THR A 501 -6.44 -23.71 -13.49
N GLY A 502 -5.17 -23.33 -13.46
CA GLY A 502 -4.14 -24.03 -12.73
C GLY A 502 -3.68 -25.33 -13.42
N ASN A 503 -4.10 -25.59 -14.65
CA ASN A 503 -3.67 -26.76 -15.40
C ASN A 503 -2.20 -26.59 -15.85
N PRO A 504 -1.27 -27.43 -15.36
CA PRO A 504 0.16 -27.30 -15.68
C PRO A 504 0.51 -27.56 -17.14
N ALA A 505 -0.38 -28.18 -17.90
CA ALA A 505 -0.19 -28.42 -19.34
C ALA A 505 -0.52 -27.19 -20.20
N ASN A 506 -1.15 -26.15 -19.65
CA ASN A 506 -1.47 -24.95 -20.38
C ASN A 506 -0.31 -23.95 -20.38
N HIS A 507 -0.08 -23.31 -21.51
CA HIS A 507 0.71 -22.08 -21.54
C HIS A 507 -0.02 -20.98 -20.77
N THR A 508 0.75 -20.06 -20.17
CA THR A 508 0.17 -18.97 -19.39
C THR A 508 0.90 -17.65 -19.66
N TRP A 509 0.15 -16.58 -19.57
CA TRP A 509 0.69 -15.24 -19.42
C TRP A 509 0.45 -14.78 -17.97
N ASN A 510 1.52 -14.57 -17.20
CA ASN A 510 1.44 -14.22 -15.76
C ASN A 510 0.52 -15.14 -14.94
N GLY A 511 0.48 -16.43 -15.32
CA GLY A 511 -0.34 -17.46 -14.69
C GLY A 511 -1.76 -17.58 -15.23
N TYR A 512 -2.23 -16.68 -16.11
CA TYR A 512 -3.52 -16.78 -16.77
C TYR A 512 -3.42 -17.60 -18.05
N ASP A 513 -4.30 -18.56 -18.23
CA ASP A 513 -4.34 -19.46 -19.38
C ASP A 513 -5.52 -19.19 -20.33
N PHE A 514 -6.54 -18.44 -19.89
CA PHE A 514 -7.65 -17.99 -20.73
C PHE A 514 -7.97 -16.51 -20.52
N VAL A 515 -8.53 -15.89 -21.56
CA VAL A 515 -9.04 -14.51 -21.52
C VAL A 515 -10.35 -14.42 -22.32
N VAL A 516 -11.32 -13.67 -21.77
CA VAL A 516 -12.55 -13.28 -22.47
C VAL A 516 -12.52 -11.78 -22.75
N ASN A 517 -12.99 -11.40 -23.94
CA ASN A 517 -13.03 -10.00 -24.38
C ASN A 517 -11.67 -9.30 -24.47
N HIS A 518 -10.60 -10.04 -24.75
CA HIS A 518 -9.34 -9.45 -25.19
C HIS A 518 -9.52 -8.77 -26.57
N VAL A 519 -10.31 -9.38 -27.42
CA VAL A 519 -10.88 -8.76 -28.62
C VAL A 519 -12.37 -8.51 -28.41
N PRO A 520 -12.96 -7.46 -29.04
CA PRO A 520 -14.38 -7.14 -28.88
C PRO A 520 -15.29 -8.32 -29.21
N PRO A 521 -16.45 -8.47 -28.54
CA PRO A 521 -17.46 -9.46 -28.86
C PRO A 521 -17.91 -9.38 -30.33
N GLY A 522 -18.06 -10.54 -30.96
CA GLY A 522 -18.60 -10.67 -32.31
C GLY A 522 -20.08 -11.01 -32.36
N ALA A 523 -20.63 -11.27 -33.55
CA ALA A 523 -22.02 -11.65 -33.74
C ALA A 523 -22.41 -12.97 -33.04
N GLN A 524 -21.43 -13.84 -32.77
CA GLN A 524 -21.66 -15.14 -32.12
C GLN A 524 -21.52 -15.11 -30.61
N GLY A 525 -21.10 -13.99 -30.02
CA GLY A 525 -20.92 -13.84 -28.58
C GLY A 525 -19.60 -13.17 -28.18
N ALA A 526 -19.28 -13.27 -26.91
CA ALA A 526 -17.99 -12.85 -26.35
C ALA A 526 -16.89 -13.84 -26.79
N VAL A 527 -15.68 -13.33 -27.06
CA VAL A 527 -14.56 -14.15 -27.56
C VAL A 527 -13.77 -14.70 -26.38
N LEU A 528 -13.66 -16.03 -26.31
CA LEU A 528 -12.74 -16.73 -25.41
C LEU A 528 -11.49 -17.11 -26.17
N GLU A 529 -10.34 -16.73 -25.66
CA GLU A 529 -9.02 -17.09 -26.19
C GLU A 529 -8.23 -17.88 -25.16
N LYS A 530 -7.38 -18.79 -25.63
CA LYS A 530 -6.45 -19.57 -24.84
C LYS A 530 -5.02 -19.09 -25.08
N ASN A 531 -4.21 -19.02 -24.03
CA ASN A 531 -2.80 -18.65 -24.15
C ASN A 531 -2.00 -19.74 -24.89
N ASN A 532 -1.13 -19.31 -25.81
CA ASN A 532 -0.24 -20.15 -26.59
C ASN A 532 1.24 -19.80 -26.38
N GLY A 533 1.57 -19.29 -25.20
CA GLY A 533 2.91 -18.89 -24.82
C GLY A 533 3.16 -17.39 -24.92
N GLY A 534 3.79 -16.83 -23.89
CA GLY A 534 4.02 -15.39 -23.79
C GLY A 534 2.71 -14.59 -23.90
N ARG A 535 2.70 -13.60 -24.79
CA ARG A 535 1.53 -12.72 -25.04
C ARG A 535 0.65 -13.20 -26.20
N ASN A 536 0.82 -14.44 -26.65
CA ASN A 536 0.10 -14.97 -27.79
C ASN A 536 -1.21 -15.64 -27.34
N TRP A 537 -2.35 -15.09 -27.76
CA TRP A 537 -3.68 -15.58 -27.48
C TRP A 537 -4.31 -16.12 -28.77
N LEU A 538 -4.89 -17.29 -28.70
CA LEU A 538 -5.55 -17.95 -29.84
C LEU A 538 -7.03 -18.13 -29.52
N TYR A 539 -7.88 -17.87 -30.51
CA TYR A 539 -9.30 -18.16 -30.43
C TYR A 539 -9.56 -19.61 -29.96
N SER A 540 -10.36 -19.77 -28.97
CA SER A 540 -10.76 -21.06 -28.39
C SER A 540 -12.24 -21.35 -28.57
N ASP A 541 -13.10 -20.33 -28.27
CA ASP A 541 -14.56 -20.51 -28.34
C ASP A 541 -15.26 -19.14 -28.39
N SER A 542 -16.57 -19.17 -28.73
CA SER A 542 -17.49 -18.05 -28.55
C SER A 542 -18.44 -18.36 -27.40
N VAL A 543 -18.51 -17.48 -26.41
CA VAL A 543 -19.29 -17.69 -25.20
C VAL A 543 -20.51 -16.78 -25.14
N ARG A 544 -21.64 -17.36 -24.72
CA ARG A 544 -22.89 -16.61 -24.55
C ARG A 544 -22.72 -15.60 -23.40
N TYR A 545 -23.19 -14.39 -23.62
CA TYR A 545 -23.23 -13.35 -22.59
C TYR A 545 -24.46 -12.47 -22.72
N LYS A 546 -24.83 -11.76 -21.65
CA LYS A 546 -25.86 -10.74 -21.61
C LYS A 546 -25.36 -9.55 -20.79
N VAL A 547 -25.70 -8.35 -21.25
CA VAL A 547 -25.52 -7.08 -20.52
C VAL A 547 -26.87 -6.39 -20.42
N GLU A 548 -27.19 -5.91 -19.22
CA GLU A 548 -28.39 -5.11 -18.97
C GLU A 548 -28.10 -4.09 -17.87
N GLY A 549 -28.15 -2.82 -18.22
CA GLY A 549 -27.79 -1.72 -17.31
C GLY A 549 -26.35 -1.82 -16.81
N ASN A 550 -26.18 -2.08 -15.53
CA ASN A 550 -24.89 -2.21 -14.87
C ASN A 550 -24.51 -3.66 -14.54
N GLN A 551 -25.13 -4.62 -15.17
CA GLN A 551 -24.91 -6.05 -14.93
C GLN A 551 -24.52 -6.77 -16.21
N MET A 552 -23.59 -7.72 -16.07
CA MET A 552 -23.17 -8.61 -17.14
C MET A 552 -23.00 -10.02 -16.57
N HIS A 553 -23.43 -11.03 -17.34
CA HIS A 553 -23.06 -12.42 -17.08
C HIS A 553 -22.68 -13.15 -18.37
N LEU A 554 -21.93 -14.24 -18.23
CA LEU A 554 -21.49 -15.07 -19.34
C LEU A 554 -21.35 -16.54 -18.91
N ALA A 555 -21.39 -17.46 -19.88
CA ALA A 555 -21.27 -18.90 -19.64
C ALA A 555 -20.15 -19.49 -20.50
N ILE A 556 -19.17 -20.14 -19.86
CA ILE A 556 -18.05 -20.81 -20.51
C ILE A 556 -18.19 -22.32 -20.31
N PRO A 557 -18.15 -23.14 -21.37
CA PRO A 557 -18.16 -24.59 -21.22
C PRO A 557 -16.99 -25.08 -20.36
N ARG A 558 -17.25 -25.92 -19.35
CA ARG A 558 -16.22 -26.51 -18.50
C ARG A 558 -15.20 -27.33 -19.30
N ALA A 559 -15.66 -27.99 -20.35
CA ALA A 559 -14.81 -28.77 -21.25
C ALA A 559 -13.75 -27.90 -21.95
N THR A 560 -14.12 -26.68 -22.39
CA THR A 560 -13.21 -25.73 -23.03
C THR A 560 -12.11 -25.26 -22.05
N LEU A 561 -12.47 -25.08 -20.78
CA LEU A 561 -11.52 -24.71 -19.71
C LEU A 561 -10.69 -25.92 -19.20
N GLY A 562 -11.07 -27.16 -19.56
CA GLY A 562 -10.46 -28.37 -19.00
C GLY A 562 -10.86 -28.66 -17.55
N LEU A 563 -12.02 -28.15 -17.10
CA LEU A 563 -12.54 -28.26 -15.73
C LEU A 563 -13.75 -29.23 -15.65
N THR A 564 -13.61 -30.44 -16.19
CA THR A 564 -14.74 -31.39 -16.35
C THR A 564 -15.10 -32.16 -15.09
N GLY A 565 -14.20 -32.20 -14.07
CA GLY A 565 -14.43 -32.90 -12.80
C GLY A 565 -14.73 -31.96 -11.63
N ASP A 566 -15.11 -32.52 -10.48
CA ASP A 566 -15.15 -31.83 -9.20
C ASP A 566 -14.02 -32.40 -8.29
N PRO A 567 -13.42 -31.61 -7.41
CA PRO A 567 -13.69 -30.20 -7.14
C PRO A 567 -13.22 -29.26 -8.24
N VAL A 568 -13.85 -28.08 -8.33
CA VAL A 568 -13.44 -27.01 -9.26
C VAL A 568 -12.72 -25.92 -8.48
N THR A 569 -11.49 -25.63 -8.90
CA THR A 569 -10.73 -24.46 -8.42
C THR A 569 -10.26 -23.68 -9.64
N LEU A 570 -10.52 -22.38 -9.64
CA LEU A 570 -9.96 -21.46 -10.63
C LEU A 570 -9.69 -20.09 -10.00
N ASP A 571 -8.74 -19.35 -10.56
CA ASP A 571 -8.53 -17.95 -10.23
C ASP A 571 -9.02 -17.08 -11.39
N PHE A 572 -9.49 -15.87 -11.08
CA PHE A 572 -9.97 -14.94 -12.10
C PHE A 572 -9.74 -13.49 -11.72
N LYS A 573 -9.78 -12.62 -12.72
CA LYS A 573 -9.66 -11.17 -12.56
C LYS A 573 -10.47 -10.48 -13.65
N TRP A 574 -11.23 -9.46 -13.25
CA TRP A 574 -11.88 -8.55 -14.18
C TRP A 574 -11.06 -7.29 -14.39
N LEU A 575 -10.99 -6.85 -15.63
CA LEU A 575 -10.34 -5.61 -16.07
C LEU A 575 -11.33 -4.79 -16.89
N ASP A 576 -11.27 -3.47 -16.79
CA ASP A 576 -11.99 -2.58 -17.69
C ASP A 576 -11.15 -1.36 -18.05
N ASN A 577 -11.03 -1.10 -19.34
CA ASN A 577 -10.30 0.03 -19.92
C ASN A 577 -8.83 0.14 -19.49
N ILE A 578 -8.12 -0.99 -19.53
CA ILE A 578 -6.66 -1.04 -19.33
C ILE A 578 -5.98 -0.95 -20.70
N PRO A 579 -5.33 0.19 -21.05
CA PRO A 579 -4.77 0.40 -22.39
C PRO A 579 -3.59 -0.54 -22.73
N LEU A 580 -2.81 -0.90 -21.70
CA LEU A 580 -1.64 -1.78 -21.83
C LEU A 580 -1.79 -2.98 -20.89
N PRO A 581 -2.74 -3.90 -21.18
CA PRO A 581 -3.03 -5.01 -20.28
C PRO A 581 -1.86 -5.99 -20.10
N GLU A 582 -0.87 -5.93 -20.97
CA GLU A 582 0.37 -6.72 -20.89
C GLU A 582 1.37 -6.20 -19.84
N ASP A 583 1.23 -4.96 -19.36
CA ASP A 583 1.99 -4.41 -18.25
C ASP A 583 1.16 -4.51 -16.96
N LEU A 584 1.56 -5.41 -16.07
CA LEU A 584 0.82 -5.60 -14.81
C LEU A 584 0.86 -4.39 -13.88
N THR A 585 1.78 -3.45 -14.09
CA THR A 585 1.81 -2.19 -13.30
C THR A 585 0.65 -1.28 -13.68
N GLU A 586 0.12 -1.40 -14.91
CA GLU A 586 -1.09 -0.68 -15.32
C GLU A 586 -2.34 -1.08 -14.51
N PHE A 587 -2.35 -2.29 -13.93
CA PHE A 587 -3.43 -2.73 -13.05
C PHE A 587 -3.53 -1.92 -11.74
N PHE A 588 -2.53 -1.11 -11.44
CA PHE A 588 -2.56 -0.16 -10.32
C PHE A 588 -2.96 1.25 -10.76
N VAL A 589 -2.78 1.58 -12.04
CA VAL A 589 -2.76 2.97 -12.51
C VAL A 589 -3.96 3.30 -13.39
N THR A 590 -4.23 2.50 -14.43
CA THR A 590 -5.25 2.81 -15.44
C THR A 590 -6.51 1.97 -15.29
N GLY A 591 -7.60 2.44 -15.90
CA GLY A 591 -8.89 1.75 -15.94
C GLY A 591 -9.42 1.32 -14.57
N ASP A 592 -9.91 0.10 -14.52
CA ASP A 592 -10.33 -0.56 -13.28
C ASP A 592 -9.97 -2.04 -13.27
N THR A 593 -9.62 -2.56 -12.10
CA THR A 593 -9.28 -3.97 -11.90
C THR A 593 -9.91 -4.52 -10.63
N ALA A 594 -10.41 -5.73 -10.69
CA ALA A 594 -10.92 -6.44 -9.54
C ALA A 594 -10.47 -7.92 -9.56
N PRO A 595 -9.65 -8.35 -8.56
CA PRO A 595 -9.05 -7.59 -7.48
C PRO A 595 -7.89 -6.69 -7.96
N SER A 596 -7.39 -5.81 -7.08
CA SER A 596 -6.30 -4.86 -7.40
C SER A 596 -4.97 -5.54 -7.69
N GLY A 597 -4.13 -4.89 -8.51
CA GLY A 597 -2.75 -5.30 -8.78
C GLY A 597 -2.61 -6.75 -9.23
N ARG A 598 -1.68 -7.49 -8.60
CA ARG A 598 -1.41 -8.90 -8.95
C ARG A 598 -2.31 -9.91 -8.22
N PHE A 599 -3.21 -9.50 -7.35
CA PHE A 599 -4.18 -10.41 -6.74
C PHE A 599 -5.10 -11.03 -7.79
N ARG A 600 -5.58 -12.25 -7.51
CA ARG A 600 -6.58 -12.98 -8.28
C ARG A 600 -7.69 -13.43 -7.33
N PHE A 601 -8.94 -13.24 -7.68
CA PHE A 601 -10.03 -13.90 -6.96
C PHE A 601 -9.94 -15.40 -7.15
N ARG A 602 -10.15 -16.17 -6.09
CA ARG A 602 -10.19 -17.63 -6.18
C ARG A 602 -11.58 -18.15 -5.94
N TYR A 603 -12.13 -18.82 -6.93
CA TYR A 603 -13.34 -19.62 -6.81
C TYR A 603 -12.97 -21.04 -6.37
N LEU A 604 -13.53 -21.46 -5.23
CA LEU A 604 -13.24 -22.75 -4.61
C LEU A 604 -14.52 -23.53 -4.40
N ALA A 605 -14.81 -24.47 -5.28
CA ALA A 605 -15.95 -25.35 -5.21
C ALA A 605 -15.52 -26.77 -4.87
N ARG A 606 -15.88 -27.22 -3.69
CA ARG A 606 -15.59 -28.57 -3.16
C ARG A 606 -16.80 -29.48 -3.29
#